data_19657205bdc0b9bdaf11a285aa10f63e
#
_entry.id   19657205bdc0b9bdaf11a285aa10f63e
#
_cell.length_a   1.000
_cell.length_b   1.000
_cell.length_c   1.000
_cell.angle_alpha   90.00
_cell.angle_beta   90.00
_cell.angle_gamma   90.00
#
_symmetry.space_group_name_H-M   'P 1'
#
loop_
_entity.id
_entity.type
_entity.pdbx_description
1 polymer ?
#
loop_
_entity_poly.entity_id
_entity_poly.type
_entity_poly.pdbx_seq_one_letter_code
_entity_poly.pdbx_strand_id
1 'polypeptide(L)'
;MNNFGFTQNDVNQILKESNTAEYSDEIKAWYDGYHFGRFDVYCPWDVMNYLRDLQHNPSMKPESYWKNTSDNAIIRSFIDYAGSSITMKLEKLLSGGYIFQKIEENLTYDYLHSSEDNLWSILYLTGYLTRVREMDIQETIPDGTTALMIPNREIKDIFESTIIKWFNESTKHWNRTELFHAVWDGNSDRMTDEMNKLLRKTISYHDYREDFYHAFLAGIFTGAGYVVESNKEHGEGRSDVIV
;
A
#
# COMPACT_ATOMS: atom_id res chain seq x y z
N MET A 1 -5.14 -11.06 30.82
CA MET A 1 -5.77 -11.01 29.49
C MET A 1 -5.39 -9.67 28.87
N ASN A 2 -4.68 -9.70 27.76
CA ASN A 2 -4.42 -8.49 26.99
C ASN A 2 -5.68 -8.21 26.15
N ASN A 3 -6.39 -7.15 26.49
CA ASN A 3 -7.71 -6.85 25.90
C ASN A 3 -7.65 -6.12 24.53
N PHE A 4 -6.44 -6.00 23.94
CA PHE A 4 -6.23 -5.17 22.74
C PHE A 4 -6.04 -5.95 21.43
N GLY A 5 -6.00 -7.28 21.47
CA GLY A 5 -5.79 -8.11 20.29
C GLY A 5 -5.48 -9.55 20.67
N PHE A 6 -5.34 -10.42 19.68
CA PHE A 6 -4.88 -11.78 19.92
C PHE A 6 -3.35 -11.81 20.00
N THR A 7 -2.82 -12.51 21.00
CA THR A 7 -1.40 -12.85 21.06
C THR A 7 -1.11 -14.06 20.17
N GLN A 8 0.17 -14.34 19.90
CA GLN A 8 0.58 -15.56 19.18
C GLN A 8 0.03 -16.84 19.86
N ASN A 9 -0.03 -16.85 21.21
CA ASN A 9 -0.56 -18.00 21.94
C ASN A 9 -2.07 -18.17 21.74
N ASP A 10 -2.81 -17.06 21.71
CA ASP A 10 -4.26 -17.09 21.45
C ASP A 10 -4.53 -17.62 20.03
N VAL A 11 -3.79 -17.11 19.03
CA VAL A 11 -3.89 -17.58 17.64
C VAL A 11 -3.55 -19.05 17.53
N ASN A 12 -2.45 -19.51 18.13
CA ASN A 12 -2.06 -20.92 18.11
C ASN A 12 -3.12 -21.83 18.73
N GLN A 13 -3.76 -21.39 19.81
CA GLN A 13 -4.86 -22.13 20.43
C GLN A 13 -6.08 -22.21 19.50
N ILE A 14 -6.50 -21.10 18.92
CA ILE A 14 -7.63 -21.03 17.99
C ILE A 14 -7.38 -21.92 16.76
N LEU A 15 -6.18 -21.88 16.18
CA LEU A 15 -5.80 -22.70 15.04
C LEU A 15 -5.83 -24.19 15.36
N LYS A 16 -5.39 -24.56 16.55
CA LYS A 16 -5.46 -25.96 17.02
C LYS A 16 -6.91 -26.41 17.20
N GLU A 17 -7.76 -25.59 17.82
CA GLU A 17 -9.18 -25.91 18.07
C GLU A 17 -9.99 -25.98 16.77
N SER A 18 -9.65 -25.16 15.77
CA SER A 18 -10.28 -25.16 14.44
C SER A 18 -9.69 -26.15 13.45
N ASN A 19 -8.63 -26.89 13.83
CA ASN A 19 -7.88 -27.81 12.96
C ASN A 19 -7.36 -27.15 11.68
N THR A 20 -6.80 -25.92 11.83
CA THR A 20 -6.28 -25.07 10.74
C THR A 20 -4.84 -24.64 11.00
N ALA A 21 -4.04 -25.46 11.68
CA ALA A 21 -2.68 -25.13 12.09
C ALA A 21 -1.72 -24.89 10.91
N GLU A 22 -1.98 -25.48 9.76
CA GLU A 22 -1.23 -25.30 8.52
C GLU A 22 -1.26 -23.88 7.96
N TYR A 23 -2.24 -23.06 8.33
CA TYR A 23 -2.36 -21.66 7.88
C TYR A 23 -1.66 -20.66 8.80
N SER A 24 -0.93 -21.13 9.81
CA SER A 24 -0.28 -20.27 10.82
C SER A 24 0.63 -19.21 10.21
N ASP A 25 1.48 -19.60 9.24
CA ASP A 25 2.43 -18.69 8.61
C ASP A 25 1.73 -17.62 7.74
N GLU A 26 0.66 -18.01 7.05
CA GLU A 26 -0.16 -17.08 6.28
C GLU A 26 -0.86 -16.06 7.18
N ILE A 27 -1.51 -16.54 8.24
CA ILE A 27 -2.19 -15.69 9.23
C ILE A 27 -1.20 -14.72 9.87
N LYS A 28 0.00 -15.20 10.19
CA LYS A 28 1.05 -14.35 10.74
C LYS A 28 1.48 -13.28 9.76
N ALA A 29 1.74 -13.63 8.51
CA ALA A 29 2.19 -12.68 7.49
C ALA A 29 1.14 -11.61 7.17
N TRP A 30 -0.15 -11.96 7.26
CA TRP A 30 -1.23 -11.09 6.86
C TRP A 30 -1.80 -10.23 7.98
N TYR A 31 -1.88 -10.74 9.23
CA TYR A 31 -2.70 -10.14 10.29
C TYR A 31 -1.95 -9.87 11.60
N ASP A 32 -0.67 -10.28 11.70
CA ASP A 32 0.22 -9.93 12.81
C ASP A 32 0.85 -8.54 12.60
N GLY A 33 1.68 -8.10 13.54
CA GLY A 33 2.60 -6.99 13.37
C GLY A 33 2.22 -5.69 14.08
N TYR A 34 1.13 -5.65 14.81
CA TYR A 34 0.81 -4.51 15.67
C TYR A 34 1.60 -4.58 16.98
N HIS A 35 2.43 -3.56 17.23
CA HIS A 35 3.28 -3.52 18.41
C HIS A 35 2.67 -2.65 19.52
N PHE A 36 2.29 -3.29 20.62
CA PHE A 36 1.82 -2.63 21.85
C PHE A 36 2.80 -2.87 22.99
N GLY A 37 3.69 -1.91 23.24
CA GLY A 37 4.74 -2.03 24.25
C GLY A 37 5.70 -3.18 23.95
N ARG A 38 5.60 -4.28 24.68
CA ARG A 38 6.44 -5.48 24.51
C ARG A 38 5.73 -6.63 23.79
N PHE A 39 4.51 -6.44 23.38
CA PHE A 39 3.67 -7.49 22.81
C PHE A 39 3.35 -7.18 21.36
N ASP A 40 3.39 -8.24 20.55
CA ASP A 40 2.84 -8.23 19.21
C ASP A 40 1.43 -8.80 19.28
N VAL A 41 0.53 -8.19 18.56
CA VAL A 41 -0.86 -8.62 18.52
C VAL A 41 -1.38 -8.67 17.09
N TYR A 42 -2.27 -9.61 16.89
CA TYR A 42 -3.07 -9.76 15.69
C TYR A 42 -4.36 -8.97 15.82
N CYS A 43 -4.90 -8.49 14.72
CA CYS A 43 -6.27 -8.00 14.68
C CYS A 43 -7.24 -9.19 14.78
N PRO A 44 -8.06 -9.28 15.86
CA PRO A 44 -8.97 -10.42 16.04
C PRO A 44 -10.01 -10.54 14.93
N TRP A 45 -10.48 -9.42 14.41
CA TRP A 45 -11.45 -9.36 13.33
C TRP A 45 -10.97 -10.10 12.09
N ASP A 46 -9.74 -9.83 11.66
CA ASP A 46 -9.17 -10.37 10.43
C ASP A 46 -8.89 -11.88 10.57
N VAL A 47 -8.28 -12.28 11.69
CA VAL A 47 -8.03 -13.69 12.00
C VAL A 47 -9.33 -14.49 11.99
N MET A 48 -10.37 -14.00 12.65
CA MET A 48 -11.65 -14.73 12.76
C MET A 48 -12.40 -14.79 11.42
N ASN A 49 -12.35 -13.74 10.62
CA ASN A 49 -12.97 -13.75 9.28
C ASN A 49 -12.23 -14.73 8.35
N TYR A 50 -10.91 -14.73 8.34
CA TYR A 50 -10.16 -15.69 7.52
C TYR A 50 -10.44 -17.14 7.94
N LEU A 51 -10.45 -17.43 9.23
CA LEU A 51 -10.81 -18.76 9.73
C LEU A 51 -12.22 -19.18 9.35
N ARG A 52 -13.19 -18.27 9.40
CA ARG A 52 -14.56 -18.53 8.91
C ARG A 52 -14.55 -18.90 7.43
N ASP A 53 -13.81 -18.19 6.61
CA ASP A 53 -13.77 -18.40 5.18
C ASP A 53 -13.05 -19.71 4.83
N LEU A 54 -12.00 -20.09 5.57
CA LEU A 54 -11.34 -21.40 5.47
C LEU A 54 -12.26 -22.56 5.80
N GLN A 55 -13.21 -22.38 6.73
CA GLN A 55 -14.22 -23.43 7.03
C GLN A 55 -15.16 -23.68 5.85
N HIS A 56 -15.43 -22.65 5.03
CA HIS A 56 -16.27 -22.79 3.83
C HIS A 56 -15.45 -23.23 2.61
N ASN A 57 -14.21 -22.80 2.50
CA ASN A 57 -13.31 -23.14 1.41
C ASN A 57 -11.86 -23.27 1.91
N PRO A 58 -11.35 -24.48 2.11
CA PRO A 58 -9.95 -24.68 2.58
C PRO A 58 -8.87 -24.15 1.63
N SER A 59 -9.21 -23.85 0.38
CA SER A 59 -8.27 -23.25 -0.58
C SER A 59 -8.33 -21.72 -0.61
N MET A 60 -9.09 -21.10 0.30
CA MET A 60 -9.22 -19.65 0.38
C MET A 60 -7.87 -19.03 0.75
N LYS A 61 -7.49 -17.95 0.04
CA LYS A 61 -6.30 -17.16 0.38
C LYS A 61 -6.68 -16.02 1.32
N PRO A 62 -5.75 -15.57 2.16
CA PRO A 62 -5.98 -14.38 2.97
C PRO A 62 -6.30 -13.17 2.11
N GLU A 63 -7.18 -12.32 2.61
CA GLU A 63 -7.56 -11.07 1.96
C GLU A 63 -7.70 -9.94 2.98
N SER A 64 -7.88 -8.72 2.50
CA SER A 64 -8.01 -7.53 3.35
C SER A 64 -9.44 -7.39 3.88
N TYR A 65 -9.72 -7.96 5.04
CA TYR A 65 -11.03 -7.87 5.71
C TYR A 65 -11.29 -6.46 6.26
N TRP A 66 -10.26 -5.76 6.64
CA TRP A 66 -10.37 -4.38 7.11
C TRP A 66 -10.76 -3.40 6.00
N LYS A 67 -10.36 -3.66 4.77
CA LYS A 67 -10.72 -2.87 3.58
C LYS A 67 -12.22 -2.67 3.42
N ASN A 68 -13.03 -3.66 3.86
CA ASN A 68 -14.47 -3.66 3.73
C ASN A 68 -15.18 -3.00 4.92
N THR A 69 -14.48 -2.68 6.01
CA THR A 69 -15.05 -2.12 7.24
C THR A 69 -14.87 -0.62 7.35
N SER A 70 -13.91 -0.04 6.65
CA SER A 70 -13.66 1.40 6.61
C SER A 70 -13.61 1.90 5.17
N ASP A 71 -14.18 3.06 4.93
CA ASP A 71 -13.88 3.82 3.73
C ASP A 71 -12.42 4.27 3.85
N ASN A 72 -11.51 3.76 3.00
CA ASN A 72 -10.09 4.10 3.00
C ASN A 72 -9.83 5.56 2.58
N ALA A 73 -10.80 6.44 2.87
CA ALA A 73 -10.76 7.87 2.60
C ALA A 73 -9.53 8.54 3.21
N ILE A 74 -9.04 8.03 4.36
CA ILE A 74 -7.83 8.56 5.00
C ILE A 74 -6.61 8.36 4.09
N ILE A 75 -6.42 7.16 3.54
CA ILE A 75 -5.30 6.90 2.61
C ILE A 75 -5.46 7.73 1.35
N ARG A 76 -6.69 7.86 0.84
CA ARG A 76 -6.97 8.69 -0.33
C ARG A 76 -6.63 10.16 -0.07
N SER A 77 -7.10 10.72 1.04
CA SER A 77 -6.78 12.08 1.45
C SER A 77 -5.27 12.29 1.60
N PHE A 78 -4.57 11.30 2.14
CA PHE A 78 -3.13 11.29 2.25
C PHE A 78 -2.44 11.36 0.88
N ILE A 79 -2.90 10.54 -0.08
CA ILE A 79 -2.35 10.52 -1.43
C ILE A 79 -2.62 11.84 -2.17
N ASP A 80 -3.81 12.40 -2.04
CA ASP A 80 -4.19 13.69 -2.67
C ASP A 80 -3.35 14.86 -2.15
N TYR A 81 -2.88 14.78 -0.90
CA TYR A 81 -2.01 15.78 -0.26
C TYR A 81 -0.51 15.53 -0.51
N ALA A 82 -0.13 14.37 -1.07
CA ALA A 82 1.25 13.92 -1.16
C ALA A 82 2.11 14.82 -2.04
N GLY A 83 3.10 15.47 -1.41
CA GLY A 83 4.25 16.07 -2.07
C GLY A 83 5.42 15.08 -2.17
N SER A 84 6.54 15.52 -2.74
CA SER A 84 7.74 14.67 -2.93
C SER A 84 8.28 14.05 -1.62
N SER A 85 8.19 14.76 -0.49
CA SER A 85 8.61 14.26 0.83
C SER A 85 7.76 13.07 1.28
N ILE A 86 6.44 13.20 1.18
CA ILE A 86 5.49 12.15 1.56
C ILE A 86 5.67 10.93 0.67
N THR A 87 5.86 11.15 -0.61
CA THR A 87 6.08 10.09 -1.61
C THR A 87 7.28 9.21 -1.26
N MET A 88 8.46 9.81 -1.00
CA MET A 88 9.66 9.05 -0.62
C MET A 88 9.47 8.24 0.66
N LYS A 89 8.77 8.81 1.66
CA LYS A 89 8.46 8.10 2.90
C LYS A 89 7.51 6.93 2.67
N LEU A 90 6.50 7.11 1.83
CA LEU A 90 5.55 6.06 1.47
C LEU A 90 6.23 4.92 0.71
N GLU A 91 7.12 5.23 -0.22
CA GLU A 91 7.97 4.24 -0.92
C GLU A 91 8.79 3.40 0.06
N LYS A 92 9.46 4.07 1.02
CA LYS A 92 10.24 3.38 2.06
C LYS A 92 9.37 2.43 2.88
N LEU A 93 8.16 2.84 3.24
CA LEU A 93 7.19 2.01 3.97
C LEU A 93 6.70 0.81 3.15
N LEU A 94 6.32 1.03 1.90
CA LEU A 94 5.83 -0.02 1.00
C LEU A 94 6.90 -1.04 0.63
N SER A 95 8.18 -0.64 0.64
CA SER A 95 9.31 -1.56 0.49
C SER A 95 9.64 -2.38 1.76
N GLY A 96 8.87 -2.19 2.84
CA GLY A 96 9.08 -2.89 4.11
C GLY A 96 10.06 -2.18 5.05
N GLY A 97 10.44 -0.93 4.74
CA GLY A 97 11.24 -0.08 5.61
C GLY A 97 10.41 0.65 6.67
N TYR A 98 11.06 1.56 7.38
CA TYR A 98 10.44 2.41 8.38
C TYR A 98 10.83 3.87 8.18
N ILE A 99 10.01 4.77 8.72
CA ILE A 99 10.24 6.22 8.70
C ILE A 99 10.27 6.77 10.12
N PHE A 100 10.94 7.90 10.31
CA PHE A 100 10.86 8.67 11.55
C PHE A 100 9.88 9.82 11.39
N GLN A 101 8.91 9.93 12.31
CA GLN A 101 7.86 10.92 12.22
C GLN A 101 7.45 11.42 13.62
N LYS A 102 7.17 12.72 13.72
CA LYS A 102 6.53 13.27 14.91
C LYS A 102 5.09 12.81 14.97
N ILE A 103 4.63 12.45 16.16
CA ILE A 103 3.27 11.97 16.38
C ILE A 103 2.55 12.90 17.33
N GLU A 104 1.44 13.44 16.85
CA GLU A 104 0.49 14.23 17.62
C GLU A 104 -0.67 13.33 18.06
N GLU A 105 -0.71 12.99 19.36
CA GLU A 105 -1.72 12.05 19.89
C GLU A 105 -3.12 12.68 20.06
N ASN A 106 -3.20 14.02 20.10
CA ASN A 106 -4.44 14.76 20.37
C ASN A 106 -5.09 15.34 19.09
N LEU A 107 -4.96 14.65 17.95
CA LEU A 107 -5.51 15.11 16.69
C LEU A 107 -7.00 14.78 16.54
N THR A 108 -7.73 15.74 15.98
CA THR A 108 -9.08 15.53 15.45
C THR A 108 -9.05 15.54 13.91
N TYR A 109 -10.06 14.98 13.27
CA TYR A 109 -10.18 14.93 11.81
C TYR A 109 -10.11 16.31 11.14
N ASP A 110 -10.52 17.37 11.83
CA ASP A 110 -10.50 18.75 11.30
C ASP A 110 -9.08 19.27 11.02
N TYR A 111 -8.05 18.67 11.62
CA TYR A 111 -6.64 19.05 11.44
C TYR A 111 -5.88 18.16 10.45
N LEU A 112 -6.57 17.26 9.76
CA LEU A 112 -5.97 16.24 8.90
C LEU A 112 -5.04 16.82 7.82
N HIS A 113 -5.44 17.95 7.23
CA HIS A 113 -4.71 18.60 6.15
C HIS A 113 -3.86 19.81 6.59
N SER A 114 -3.69 20.03 7.89
CA SER A 114 -2.97 21.21 8.38
C SER A 114 -1.44 21.04 8.37
N SER A 115 -0.93 19.81 8.39
CA SER A 115 0.51 19.52 8.28
C SER A 115 0.77 18.07 7.82
N GLU A 116 1.99 17.81 7.32
CA GLU A 116 2.46 16.46 7.01
C GLU A 116 2.48 15.58 8.27
N ASP A 117 2.93 16.14 9.42
CA ASP A 117 2.99 15.40 10.70
C ASP A 117 1.61 14.89 11.13
N ASN A 118 0.56 15.68 10.89
CA ASN A 118 -0.81 15.28 11.22
C ASN A 118 -1.30 14.11 10.37
N LEU A 119 -0.95 14.09 9.08
CA LEU A 119 -1.30 12.97 8.20
C LEU A 119 -0.67 11.67 8.67
N TRP A 120 0.62 11.70 9.02
CA TRP A 120 1.32 10.52 9.55
C TRP A 120 0.77 10.09 10.91
N SER A 121 0.45 11.06 11.77
CA SER A 121 -0.15 10.79 13.08
C SER A 121 -1.49 10.08 12.97
N ILE A 122 -2.35 10.51 12.05
CA ILE A 122 -3.64 9.84 11.83
C ILE A 122 -3.46 8.42 11.30
N LEU A 123 -2.56 8.20 10.33
CA LEU A 123 -2.27 6.84 9.86
C LEU A 123 -1.80 5.92 10.99
N TYR A 124 -1.01 6.45 11.92
CA TYR A 124 -0.60 5.71 13.11
C TYR A 124 -1.75 5.48 14.09
N LEU A 125 -2.51 6.51 14.45
CA LEU A 125 -3.61 6.43 15.41
C LEU A 125 -4.78 5.56 14.93
N THR A 126 -4.95 5.45 13.62
CA THR A 126 -5.98 4.59 13.00
C THR A 126 -5.50 3.20 12.64
N GLY A 127 -4.23 2.86 12.93
CA GLY A 127 -3.67 1.52 12.76
C GLY A 127 -3.17 1.18 11.34
N TYR A 128 -3.10 2.14 10.43
CA TYR A 128 -2.42 1.93 9.15
C TYR A 128 -0.90 1.87 9.29
N LEU A 129 -0.36 2.43 10.38
CA LEU A 129 1.04 2.32 10.75
C LEU A 129 1.15 1.80 12.18
N THR A 130 2.27 1.17 12.49
CA THR A 130 2.64 0.74 13.83
C THR A 130 4.04 1.22 14.18
N ARG A 131 4.38 1.21 15.48
CA ARG A 131 5.75 1.52 15.93
C ARG A 131 6.69 0.39 15.58
N VAL A 132 7.89 0.72 15.16
CA VAL A 132 8.98 -0.25 15.00
C VAL A 132 9.52 -0.62 16.38
N ARG A 133 9.87 -1.89 16.59
CA ARG A 133 10.53 -2.30 17.84
C ARG A 133 11.91 -1.67 17.91
N GLU A 134 12.32 -1.24 19.09
CA GLU A 134 13.63 -0.59 19.30
C GLU A 134 14.79 -1.48 18.80
N MET A 135 14.69 -2.80 18.96
CA MET A 135 15.71 -3.75 18.52
C MET A 135 15.85 -3.85 16.99
N ASP A 136 14.82 -3.47 16.24
CA ASP A 136 14.79 -3.54 14.77
C ASP A 136 15.22 -2.21 14.12
N ILE A 137 15.44 -1.17 14.92
CA ILE A 137 15.88 0.14 14.45
C ILE A 137 17.42 0.15 14.33
N GLN A 138 17.91 0.36 13.11
CA GLN A 138 19.34 0.37 12.82
C GLN A 138 19.98 1.75 12.89
N GLU A 139 19.16 2.81 12.93
CA GLU A 139 19.58 4.21 12.90
C GLU A 139 19.30 4.88 14.25
N THR A 140 19.96 5.98 14.55
CA THR A 140 19.63 6.79 15.72
C THR A 140 18.28 7.45 15.53
N ILE A 141 17.38 7.28 16.50
CA ILE A 141 16.04 7.89 16.47
C ILE A 141 16.21 9.41 16.68
N PRO A 142 15.76 10.25 15.73
CA PRO A 142 15.80 11.70 15.91
C PRO A 142 14.91 12.15 17.08
N ASP A 143 15.36 13.15 17.83
CA ASP A 143 14.65 13.67 18.99
C ASP A 143 13.19 14.04 18.67
N GLY A 144 12.27 13.59 19.51
CA GLY A 144 10.84 13.87 19.38
C GLY A 144 10.13 13.11 18.22
N THR A 145 10.79 12.12 17.61
CA THR A 145 10.18 11.29 16.57
C THR A 145 9.94 9.86 17.02
N THR A 146 9.08 9.17 16.29
CA THR A 146 8.78 7.75 16.45
C THR A 146 9.08 7.03 15.13
N ALA A 147 9.71 5.86 15.20
CA ALA A 147 9.90 5.01 14.05
C ALA A 147 8.58 4.26 13.73
N LEU A 148 8.08 4.42 12.52
CA LEU A 148 6.81 3.87 12.06
C LEU A 148 7.02 2.96 10.85
N MET A 149 6.23 1.88 10.79
CA MET A 149 6.20 0.94 9.66
C MET A 149 4.77 0.49 9.34
N ILE A 150 4.57 -0.11 8.18
CA ILE A 150 3.34 -0.83 7.85
C ILE A 150 3.34 -2.15 8.63
N PRO A 151 2.26 -2.46 9.39
CA PRO A 151 2.27 -3.61 10.30
C PRO A 151 2.34 -4.96 9.59
N ASN A 152 1.64 -5.14 8.47
CA ASN A 152 1.43 -6.44 7.85
C ASN A 152 1.04 -6.35 6.37
N ARG A 153 0.83 -7.53 5.76
CA ARG A 153 0.45 -7.62 4.34
C ARG A 153 -0.93 -7.09 4.04
N GLU A 154 -1.88 -7.23 4.95
CA GLU A 154 -3.23 -6.69 4.77
C GLU A 154 -3.19 -5.18 4.58
N ILE A 155 -2.55 -4.48 5.49
CA ILE A 155 -2.43 -3.01 5.43
C ILE A 155 -1.63 -2.59 4.20
N LYS A 156 -0.56 -3.32 3.86
CA LYS A 156 0.18 -3.06 2.63
C LYS A 156 -0.71 -3.19 1.39
N ASP A 157 -1.53 -4.24 1.28
CA ASP A 157 -2.48 -4.44 0.18
C ASP A 157 -3.51 -3.29 0.09
N ILE A 158 -3.97 -2.80 1.25
CA ILE A 158 -4.87 -1.65 1.29
C ILE A 158 -4.21 -0.40 0.71
N PHE A 159 -2.96 -0.09 1.08
CA PHE A 159 -2.22 1.02 0.49
C PHE A 159 -2.05 0.83 -1.02
N GLU A 160 -1.52 -0.30 -1.46
CA GLU A 160 -1.26 -0.59 -2.87
C GLU A 160 -2.54 -0.49 -3.72
N SER A 161 -3.62 -1.14 -3.27
CA SER A 161 -4.89 -1.12 -4.00
C SER A 161 -5.55 0.26 -4.04
N THR A 162 -5.41 1.07 -2.97
CA THR A 162 -5.95 2.43 -2.92
C THR A 162 -5.16 3.35 -3.85
N ILE A 163 -3.83 3.22 -3.89
CA ILE A 163 -2.95 3.96 -4.80
C ILE A 163 -3.30 3.63 -6.25
N ILE A 164 -3.45 2.34 -6.59
CA ILE A 164 -3.82 1.91 -7.94
C ILE A 164 -5.19 2.47 -8.33
N LYS A 165 -6.18 2.40 -7.43
CA LYS A 165 -7.52 2.96 -7.67
C LYS A 165 -7.48 4.46 -7.91
N TRP A 166 -6.80 5.20 -7.04
CA TRP A 166 -6.61 6.65 -7.17
C TRP A 166 -5.93 7.00 -8.49
N PHE A 167 -4.88 6.27 -8.84
CA PHE A 167 -4.17 6.45 -10.09
C PHE A 167 -5.10 6.25 -11.30
N ASN A 168 -5.86 5.16 -11.34
CA ASN A 168 -6.80 4.87 -12.42
C ASN A 168 -7.89 5.95 -12.54
N GLU A 169 -8.36 6.50 -11.43
CA GLU A 169 -9.33 7.60 -11.42
C GLU A 169 -8.72 8.90 -11.93
N SER A 170 -7.51 9.24 -11.47
CA SER A 170 -6.78 10.44 -11.89
C SER A 170 -6.45 10.44 -13.38
N THR A 171 -6.12 9.27 -13.93
CA THR A 171 -5.83 9.12 -15.36
C THR A 171 -7.05 9.24 -16.26
N LYS A 172 -8.26 8.97 -15.75
CA LYS A 172 -9.51 9.13 -16.53
C LYS A 172 -9.81 10.59 -16.91
N HIS A 173 -9.42 11.53 -16.05
CA HIS A 173 -9.67 12.97 -16.23
C HIS A 173 -8.51 13.71 -16.89
N TRP A 174 -7.41 13.02 -17.19
CA TRP A 174 -6.25 13.62 -17.80
C TRP A 174 -6.43 13.72 -19.31
N ASN A 175 -6.17 14.92 -19.87
CA ASN A 175 -6.15 15.12 -21.31
C ASN A 175 -4.88 14.47 -21.89
N ARG A 176 -5.04 13.28 -22.47
CA ARG A 176 -3.95 12.47 -23.04
C ARG A 176 -3.57 12.88 -24.47
N THR A 177 -4.25 13.84 -25.03
CA THR A 177 -4.09 14.23 -26.45
C THR A 177 -2.63 14.56 -26.77
N GLU A 178 -1.98 15.35 -25.89
CA GLU A 178 -0.60 15.76 -26.09
C GLU A 178 0.39 14.58 -26.01
N LEU A 179 0.15 13.63 -25.09
CA LEU A 179 0.96 12.42 -25.00
C LEU A 179 0.81 11.56 -26.28
N PHE A 180 -0.43 11.34 -26.72
CA PHE A 180 -0.66 10.56 -27.93
C PHE A 180 -0.10 11.22 -29.19
N HIS A 181 -0.22 12.55 -29.33
CA HIS A 181 0.47 13.28 -30.40
C HIS A 181 1.99 13.05 -30.34
N ALA A 182 2.60 13.16 -29.18
CA ALA A 182 4.03 12.93 -29.02
C ALA A 182 4.45 11.48 -29.40
N VAL A 183 3.63 10.49 -29.04
CA VAL A 183 3.85 9.08 -29.40
C VAL A 183 3.76 8.88 -30.93
N TRP A 184 2.69 9.37 -31.55
CA TRP A 184 2.47 9.18 -33.01
C TRP A 184 3.43 10.00 -33.87
N ASP A 185 3.92 11.14 -33.36
CA ASP A 185 4.94 11.96 -33.99
C ASP A 185 6.37 11.39 -33.80
N GLY A 186 6.51 10.32 -33.00
CA GLY A 186 7.83 9.76 -32.63
C GLY A 186 8.70 10.72 -31.81
N ASN A 187 8.10 11.70 -31.11
CA ASN A 187 8.82 12.72 -30.35
C ASN A 187 9.06 12.25 -28.92
N SER A 188 10.20 11.60 -28.69
CA SER A 188 10.60 11.02 -27.41
C SER A 188 10.71 12.06 -26.29
N ASP A 189 11.20 13.27 -26.58
CA ASP A 189 11.38 14.33 -25.58
C ASP A 189 10.04 14.82 -25.07
N ARG A 190 9.10 15.10 -25.99
CA ARG A 190 7.75 15.52 -25.65
C ARG A 190 6.96 14.41 -24.93
N MET A 191 7.14 13.16 -25.36
CA MET A 191 6.57 12.00 -24.68
C MET A 191 7.09 11.90 -23.24
N THR A 192 8.39 12.07 -23.04
CA THR A 192 9.02 12.08 -21.72
C THR A 192 8.48 13.20 -20.84
N ASP A 193 8.34 14.42 -21.40
CA ASP A 193 7.77 15.55 -20.66
C ASP A 193 6.32 15.34 -20.25
N GLU A 194 5.47 14.83 -21.13
CA GLU A 194 4.06 14.54 -20.82
C GLU A 194 3.93 13.39 -19.81
N MET A 195 4.74 12.35 -19.95
CA MET A 195 4.83 11.26 -18.96
C MET A 195 5.28 11.80 -17.60
N ASN A 196 6.32 12.63 -17.54
CA ASN A 196 6.79 13.24 -16.31
C ASN A 196 5.74 14.16 -15.65
N LYS A 197 4.97 14.92 -16.43
CA LYS A 197 3.87 15.73 -15.89
C LYS A 197 2.79 14.86 -15.24
N LEU A 198 2.49 13.72 -15.83
CA LEU A 198 1.55 12.76 -15.29
C LEU A 198 2.12 12.10 -14.03
N LEU A 199 3.34 11.60 -14.12
CA LEU A 199 4.01 10.90 -13.06
C LEU A 199 4.32 11.81 -11.85
N ARG A 200 4.61 13.11 -12.06
CA ARG A 200 4.77 14.09 -10.95
C ARG A 200 3.47 14.42 -10.22
N LYS A 201 2.33 14.20 -10.85
CA LYS A 201 1.00 14.33 -10.22
C LYS A 201 0.54 13.05 -9.54
N THR A 202 1.14 11.94 -9.93
CA THR A 202 0.97 10.64 -9.34
C THR A 202 2.19 10.37 -8.47
N ILE A 203 2.06 9.60 -7.42
CA ILE A 203 3.16 9.24 -6.51
C ILE A 203 4.34 8.72 -7.31
N SER A 204 5.57 9.18 -7.02
CA SER A 204 6.79 8.65 -7.63
C SER A 204 7.15 7.27 -7.02
N TYR A 205 6.27 6.34 -7.13
CA TYR A 205 6.43 4.93 -6.76
C TYR A 205 7.34 4.18 -7.76
N HIS A 206 8.32 4.90 -8.33
CA HIS A 206 8.91 4.64 -9.62
C HIS A 206 9.99 3.60 -9.65
N ASP A 207 10.66 3.33 -8.54
CA ASP A 207 11.89 2.55 -8.61
C ASP A 207 11.72 1.05 -8.34
N TYR A 208 10.50 0.57 -8.12
CA TYR A 208 10.35 -0.77 -7.53
C TYR A 208 9.84 -1.87 -8.45
N ARG A 209 9.16 -1.59 -9.56
CA ARG A 209 8.66 -2.66 -10.44
C ARG A 209 8.50 -2.20 -11.89
N GLU A 210 9.27 -2.82 -12.75
CA GLU A 210 9.08 -2.80 -14.21
C GLU A 210 7.64 -3.13 -14.59
N ASP A 211 7.02 -4.08 -13.91
CA ASP A 211 5.60 -4.44 -14.04
C ASP A 211 4.63 -3.27 -13.83
N PHE A 212 4.98 -2.29 -13.00
CA PHE A 212 4.15 -1.10 -12.80
C PHE A 212 4.16 -0.21 -14.05
N TYR A 213 5.31 0.04 -14.65
CA TYR A 213 5.41 0.83 -15.88
C TYR A 213 4.69 0.17 -17.03
N HIS A 214 4.78 -1.16 -17.15
CA HIS A 214 4.04 -1.93 -18.14
C HIS A 214 2.53 -1.80 -17.95
N ALA A 215 2.04 -2.03 -16.74
CA ALA A 215 0.63 -1.89 -16.41
C ALA A 215 0.13 -0.46 -16.62
N PHE A 216 0.96 0.53 -16.29
CA PHE A 216 0.67 1.93 -16.48
C PHE A 216 0.52 2.32 -17.95
N LEU A 217 1.52 2.00 -18.78
CA LEU A 217 1.48 2.26 -20.23
C LEU A 217 0.32 1.52 -20.88
N ALA A 218 0.17 0.21 -20.60
CA ALA A 218 -0.94 -0.58 -21.09
C ALA A 218 -2.29 0.04 -20.68
N GLY A 219 -2.43 0.50 -19.43
CA GLY A 219 -3.64 1.15 -18.94
C GLY A 219 -3.97 2.47 -19.62
N ILE A 220 -2.96 3.30 -19.93
CA ILE A 220 -3.15 4.57 -20.65
C ILE A 220 -3.69 4.32 -22.06
N PHE A 221 -3.08 3.41 -22.79
CA PHE A 221 -3.46 3.12 -24.17
C PHE A 221 -4.80 2.36 -24.26
N THR A 222 -5.01 1.35 -23.41
CA THR A 222 -6.30 0.63 -23.34
C THR A 222 -7.43 1.58 -22.93
N GLY A 223 -7.20 2.46 -21.96
CA GLY A 223 -8.19 3.46 -21.53
C GLY A 223 -8.46 4.55 -22.58
N ALA A 224 -7.65 4.65 -23.62
CA ALA A 224 -7.87 5.48 -24.81
C ALA A 224 -8.53 4.72 -25.98
N GLY A 225 -8.81 3.43 -25.79
CA GLY A 225 -9.49 2.60 -26.80
C GLY A 225 -8.55 1.86 -27.74
N TYR A 226 -7.24 1.85 -27.48
CA TYR A 226 -6.27 1.08 -28.28
C TYR A 226 -6.22 -0.38 -27.80
N VAL A 227 -5.92 -1.29 -28.72
CA VAL A 227 -5.61 -2.67 -28.39
C VAL A 227 -4.15 -2.73 -27.95
N VAL A 228 -3.91 -3.19 -26.73
CA VAL A 228 -2.57 -3.25 -26.15
C VAL A 228 -2.19 -4.68 -25.85
N GLU A 229 -1.02 -5.07 -26.31
CA GLU A 229 -0.36 -6.32 -25.97
C GLU A 229 0.88 -6.04 -25.14
N SER A 230 0.98 -6.67 -23.96
CA SER A 230 2.15 -6.52 -23.09
C SER A 230 2.84 -7.86 -22.84
N ASN A 231 4.16 -7.83 -22.68
CA ASN A 231 4.98 -9.00 -22.37
C ASN A 231 4.86 -10.17 -23.37
N LYS A 232 4.62 -9.89 -24.64
CA LYS A 232 4.54 -10.92 -25.68
C LYS A 232 5.89 -11.20 -26.33
N GLU A 233 6.20 -12.48 -26.52
CA GLU A 233 7.35 -12.92 -27.31
C GLU A 233 7.04 -12.79 -28.80
N HIS A 234 7.86 -12.04 -29.53
CA HIS A 234 7.80 -11.88 -30.95
C HIS A 234 9.15 -12.26 -31.59
N GLY A 235 9.21 -13.43 -32.23
CA GLY A 235 10.39 -13.85 -32.98
C GLY A 235 11.67 -13.88 -32.14
N GLU A 236 12.60 -12.95 -32.38
CA GLU A 236 13.91 -12.90 -31.71
C GLU A 236 13.93 -12.01 -30.44
N GLY A 237 12.78 -11.48 -30.00
CA GLY A 237 12.72 -10.56 -28.84
C GLY A 237 11.40 -10.58 -28.10
N ARG A 238 11.43 -10.02 -26.91
CA ARG A 238 10.26 -9.76 -26.06
C ARG A 238 9.93 -8.27 -26.13
N SER A 239 8.68 -7.96 -26.46
CA SER A 239 8.21 -6.59 -26.47
C SER A 239 7.50 -6.28 -25.14
N ASP A 240 7.86 -5.15 -24.54
CA ASP A 240 7.32 -4.74 -23.24
C ASP A 240 5.87 -4.29 -23.38
N VAL A 241 5.58 -3.40 -24.33
CA VAL A 241 4.24 -2.92 -24.66
C VAL A 241 4.14 -2.70 -26.17
N ILE A 242 3.09 -3.25 -26.78
CA ILE A 242 2.72 -3.03 -28.19
C ILE A 242 1.33 -2.39 -28.22
N VAL A 243 1.18 -1.34 -28.99
CA VAL A 243 -0.08 -0.60 -29.17
C VAL A 243 -0.53 -0.66 -30.59
#